data_8b7537c28650df400c713559a2dd6108
#
_entry.id   8b7537c28650df400c713559a2dd6108
#
_cell.length_a   1.000
_cell.length_b   1.000
_cell.length_c   1.000
_cell.angle_alpha   90.00
_cell.angle_beta   90.00
_cell.angle_gamma   90.00
#
_symmetry.space_group_name_H-M   'P 1'
#
loop_
_entity.id
_entity.type
_entity.pdbx_description
1 polymer ?
#
loop_
_entity_poly.entity_id
_entity_poly.type
_entity_poly.pdbx_seq_one_letter_code
_entity_poly.pdbx_strand_id
1 'polypeptide(L)'
;MRRAVRRCRREILREHDFAFLVRVADELFSGTVLEEKVAAIFLLEKMDAKFRDAEFKLFEAWLDRISSWADHDGLVHYLIAPMVAAKPERVSAVFRWAKSPNRWRRRAACVALIQGTRRRMFFPQIKRLSDSLLADEDDMVQKGLGWLLRETAKYDAKRTVPYLMKIRGRAPRLVLRTACETLPTGARKRVLAPLSS
;
A
#
# COMPACT_ATOMS: atom_id res chain seq x y z
N MET A 1 -14.17 16.87 4.32
CA MET A 1 -14.56 15.46 4.44
C MET A 1 -14.11 14.81 5.76
N ARG A 2 -12.82 14.55 6.06
CA ARG A 2 -12.37 13.82 7.29
C ARG A 2 -12.99 14.32 8.61
N ARG A 3 -13.09 15.63 8.82
CA ARG A 3 -13.67 16.18 10.07
C ARG A 3 -15.16 15.84 10.21
N ALA A 4 -15.93 15.91 9.13
CA ALA A 4 -17.35 15.55 9.14
C ALA A 4 -17.53 14.04 9.38
N VAL A 5 -16.78 13.20 8.68
CA VAL A 5 -16.83 11.73 8.84
C VAL A 5 -16.48 11.31 10.27
N ARG A 6 -15.48 11.95 10.91
CA ARG A 6 -15.15 11.69 12.33
C ARG A 6 -16.27 12.08 13.29
N ARG A 7 -17.06 13.10 12.95
CA ARG A 7 -18.25 13.46 13.75
C ARG A 7 -19.31 12.38 13.60
N CYS A 8 -19.67 12.00 12.38
CA CYS A 8 -20.61 10.90 12.11
C CYS A 8 -20.19 9.59 12.81
N ARG A 9 -18.90 9.22 12.75
CA ARG A 9 -18.40 8.04 13.46
C ARG A 9 -18.69 8.11 14.96
N ARG A 10 -18.49 9.27 15.61
CA ARG A 10 -18.76 9.42 17.04
C ARG A 10 -20.25 9.30 17.36
N GLU A 11 -21.10 9.84 16.49
CA GLU A 11 -22.56 9.75 16.63
C GLU A 11 -23.00 8.28 16.48
N ILE A 12 -22.54 7.57 15.45
CA ILE A 12 -22.82 6.14 15.27
C ILE A 12 -22.37 5.33 16.50
N LEU A 13 -21.16 5.53 16.99
CA LEU A 13 -20.62 4.76 18.14
C LEU A 13 -21.22 5.12 19.50
N ARG A 14 -22.09 6.11 19.59
CA ARG A 14 -22.90 6.38 20.80
C ARG A 14 -24.11 5.47 20.88
N GLU A 15 -24.67 5.09 19.72
CA GLU A 15 -25.93 4.36 19.61
C GLU A 15 -25.72 2.90 19.15
N HIS A 16 -24.60 2.61 18.53
CA HIS A 16 -24.28 1.33 17.90
C HIS A 16 -22.87 0.86 18.23
N ASP A 17 -22.62 -0.44 18.02
CA ASP A 17 -21.34 -1.07 18.22
C ASP A 17 -20.38 -0.90 17.01
N PHE A 18 -19.16 -1.40 17.18
CA PHE A 18 -18.15 -1.38 16.12
C PHE A 18 -18.55 -2.22 14.90
N ALA A 19 -19.26 -3.33 15.10
CA ALA A 19 -19.71 -4.17 14.01
C ALA A 19 -20.73 -3.44 13.11
N PHE A 20 -21.62 -2.64 13.71
CA PHE A 20 -22.52 -1.76 12.95
C PHE A 20 -21.75 -0.73 12.12
N LEU A 21 -20.74 -0.08 12.71
CA LEU A 21 -19.90 0.88 11.99
C LEU A 21 -19.18 0.24 10.79
N VAL A 22 -18.72 -1.00 10.94
CA VAL A 22 -18.08 -1.76 9.84
C VAL A 22 -19.09 -2.05 8.74
N ARG A 23 -20.35 -2.42 9.07
CA ARG A 23 -21.41 -2.64 8.06
C ARG A 23 -21.74 -1.35 7.29
N VAL A 24 -21.85 -0.21 7.98
CA VAL A 24 -22.06 1.09 7.33
C VAL A 24 -20.92 1.43 6.37
N ALA A 25 -19.67 1.17 6.80
CA ALA A 25 -18.51 1.38 5.95
C ALA A 25 -18.50 0.44 4.73
N ASP A 26 -18.89 -0.83 4.89
CA ASP A 26 -18.96 -1.79 3.78
C ASP A 26 -20.02 -1.37 2.75
N GLU A 27 -21.18 -0.91 3.20
CA GLU A 27 -22.24 -0.41 2.33
C GLU A 27 -21.77 0.80 1.52
N LEU A 28 -21.16 1.79 2.17
CA LEU A 28 -20.60 2.96 1.49
C LEU A 28 -19.49 2.59 0.50
N PHE A 29 -18.67 1.59 0.83
CA PHE A 29 -17.58 1.15 -0.06
C PHE A 29 -18.08 0.32 -1.24
N SER A 30 -19.30 -0.22 -1.15
CA SER A 30 -19.95 -0.99 -2.21
C SER A 30 -20.52 -0.11 -3.33
N GLY A 31 -20.75 1.17 -3.05
CA GLY A 31 -21.25 2.16 -4.01
C GLY A 31 -20.25 2.48 -5.12
N THR A 32 -20.69 3.26 -6.09
CA THR A 32 -19.89 3.71 -7.24
C THR A 32 -19.28 5.10 -7.04
N VAL A 33 -19.76 5.85 -6.04
CA VAL A 33 -19.33 7.23 -5.75
C VAL A 33 -18.02 7.22 -4.99
N LEU A 34 -17.00 7.90 -5.52
CA LEU A 34 -15.66 7.92 -4.93
C LEU A 34 -15.66 8.50 -3.51
N GLU A 35 -16.43 9.57 -3.29
CA GLU A 35 -16.52 10.23 -1.99
C GLU A 35 -17.10 9.33 -0.91
N GLU A 36 -18.06 8.45 -1.25
CA GLU A 36 -18.62 7.45 -0.34
C GLU A 36 -17.56 6.41 0.05
N LYS A 37 -16.80 5.89 -0.91
CA LYS A 37 -15.67 4.99 -0.65
C LYS A 37 -14.62 5.63 0.24
N VAL A 38 -14.26 6.88 -0.01
CA VAL A 38 -13.31 7.62 0.83
C VAL A 38 -13.89 7.88 2.22
N ALA A 39 -15.19 8.13 2.35
CA ALA A 39 -15.86 8.27 3.64
C ALA A 39 -15.85 6.95 4.42
N ALA A 40 -16.12 5.82 3.77
CA ALA A 40 -15.99 4.48 4.37
C ALA A 40 -14.62 4.24 4.99
N ILE A 41 -13.56 4.56 4.25
CA ILE A 41 -12.17 4.45 4.74
C ILE A 41 -11.96 5.34 5.97
N PHE A 42 -12.41 6.59 5.93
CA PHE A 42 -12.25 7.53 7.06
C PHE A 42 -13.12 7.21 8.27
N LEU A 43 -14.24 6.49 8.09
CA LEU A 43 -15.02 5.95 9.22
C LEU A 43 -14.18 4.97 10.05
N LEU A 44 -13.31 4.19 9.41
CA LEU A 44 -12.51 3.15 10.03
C LEU A 44 -11.05 3.57 10.29
N GLU A 45 -10.60 4.71 9.74
CA GLU A 45 -9.23 5.21 9.91
C GLU A 45 -8.86 5.35 11.39
N LYS A 46 -7.68 4.83 11.79
CA LYS A 46 -7.17 4.85 13.18
C LYS A 46 -7.98 4.00 14.18
N MET A 47 -8.67 2.99 13.70
CA MET A 47 -9.34 1.99 14.54
C MET A 47 -8.65 0.62 14.48
N ASP A 48 -7.42 0.58 14.02
CA ASP A 48 -6.60 -0.63 13.82
C ASP A 48 -6.52 -1.53 15.06
N ALA A 49 -6.57 -0.98 16.28
CA ALA A 49 -6.64 -1.76 17.51
C ALA A 49 -7.91 -2.63 17.62
N LYS A 50 -8.99 -2.27 16.92
CA LYS A 50 -10.26 -3.02 16.87
C LYS A 50 -10.29 -4.06 15.75
N PHE A 51 -9.39 -3.98 14.76
CA PHE A 51 -9.41 -4.87 13.61
C PHE A 51 -8.92 -6.28 13.97
N ARG A 52 -9.62 -7.27 13.44
CA ARG A 52 -9.33 -8.70 13.57
C ARG A 52 -9.19 -9.31 12.17
N ASP A 53 -9.11 -10.63 12.08
CA ASP A 53 -8.97 -11.30 10.79
C ASP A 53 -10.24 -11.18 9.92
N ALA A 54 -11.41 -10.94 10.52
CA ALA A 54 -12.64 -10.65 9.79
C ALA A 54 -12.55 -9.34 9.00
N GLU A 55 -12.09 -8.26 9.64
CA GLU A 55 -11.90 -6.96 8.97
C GLU A 55 -10.79 -7.04 7.91
N PHE A 56 -9.73 -7.81 8.15
CA PHE A 56 -8.69 -8.02 7.15
C PHE A 56 -9.25 -8.69 5.88
N LYS A 57 -10.07 -9.73 6.03
CA LYS A 57 -10.74 -10.39 4.90
C LYS A 57 -11.71 -9.46 4.17
N LEU A 58 -12.45 -8.64 4.92
CA LEU A 58 -13.35 -7.64 4.35
C LEU A 58 -12.58 -6.62 3.50
N PHE A 59 -11.49 -6.05 4.04
CA PHE A 59 -10.68 -5.07 3.31
C PHE A 59 -9.93 -5.71 2.13
N GLU A 60 -9.56 -6.99 2.22
CA GLU A 60 -9.04 -7.76 1.09
C GLU A 60 -10.10 -7.90 -0.03
N ALA A 61 -11.37 -8.12 0.32
CA ALA A 61 -12.46 -8.16 -0.66
C ALA A 61 -12.74 -6.77 -1.28
N TRP A 62 -12.54 -5.68 -0.53
CA TRP A 62 -12.69 -4.33 -1.06
C TRP A 62 -11.70 -4.01 -2.18
N LEU A 63 -10.56 -4.70 -2.27
CA LEU A 63 -9.61 -4.53 -3.37
C LEU A 63 -10.21 -4.83 -4.75
N ASP A 64 -11.27 -5.62 -4.82
CA ASP A 64 -11.96 -5.91 -6.09
C ASP A 64 -13.02 -4.85 -6.45
N ARG A 65 -13.32 -3.94 -5.52
CA ARG A 65 -14.29 -2.84 -5.71
C ARG A 65 -13.60 -1.49 -5.95
N ILE A 66 -12.26 -1.48 -6.08
CA ILE A 66 -11.49 -0.26 -6.32
C ILE A 66 -11.82 0.33 -7.69
N SER A 67 -12.03 1.64 -7.73
CA SER A 67 -12.32 2.40 -8.95
C SER A 67 -11.16 3.30 -9.38
N SER A 68 -10.31 3.74 -8.46
CA SER A 68 -9.23 4.67 -8.72
C SER A 68 -8.04 4.50 -7.75
N TRP A 69 -6.94 5.17 -8.02
CA TRP A 69 -5.82 5.21 -7.08
C TRP A 69 -6.18 5.91 -5.75
N ALA A 70 -7.18 6.77 -5.72
CA ALA A 70 -7.54 7.54 -4.53
C ALA A 70 -8.22 6.66 -3.46
N ASP A 71 -9.20 5.83 -3.84
CA ASP A 71 -9.83 4.86 -2.95
C ASP A 71 -8.86 3.70 -2.63
N HIS A 72 -8.05 3.26 -3.63
CA HIS A 72 -7.03 2.25 -3.43
C HIS A 72 -6.02 2.65 -2.34
N ASP A 73 -5.35 3.79 -2.52
CA ASP A 73 -4.27 4.19 -1.61
C ASP A 73 -4.82 4.53 -0.21
N GLY A 74 -6.04 5.07 -0.15
CA GLY A 74 -6.74 5.26 1.11
C GLY A 74 -7.00 3.94 1.84
N LEU A 75 -7.61 2.95 1.17
CA LEU A 75 -7.88 1.63 1.73
C LEU A 75 -6.59 0.96 2.21
N VAL A 76 -5.61 0.85 1.31
CA VAL A 76 -4.41 0.05 1.62
C VAL A 76 -3.54 0.74 2.66
N HIS A 77 -3.31 2.05 2.53
CA HIS A 77 -2.40 2.77 3.42
C HIS A 77 -2.96 2.95 4.84
N TYR A 78 -4.28 3.23 4.97
CA TYR A 78 -4.87 3.52 6.28
C TYR A 78 -5.46 2.31 6.97
N LEU A 79 -5.92 1.28 6.25
CA LEU A 79 -6.59 0.13 6.84
C LEU A 79 -5.77 -1.16 6.75
N ILE A 80 -5.26 -1.53 5.57
CA ILE A 80 -4.58 -2.81 5.35
C ILE A 80 -3.13 -2.79 5.84
N ALA A 81 -2.34 -1.77 5.48
CA ALA A 81 -0.92 -1.73 5.80
C ALA A 81 -0.61 -1.74 7.31
N PRO A 82 -1.37 -1.03 8.18
CA PRO A 82 -1.22 -1.17 9.63
C PRO A 82 -1.44 -2.61 10.10
N MET A 83 -2.44 -3.31 9.55
CA MET A 83 -2.76 -4.68 9.91
C MET A 83 -1.67 -5.68 9.47
N VAL A 84 -1.05 -5.46 8.30
CA VAL A 84 0.10 -6.26 7.83
C VAL A 84 1.33 -6.00 8.70
N ALA A 85 1.59 -4.75 9.08
CA ALA A 85 2.70 -4.41 9.95
C ALA A 85 2.53 -4.95 11.39
N ALA A 86 1.29 -5.05 11.88
CA ALA A 86 0.98 -5.58 13.20
C ALA A 86 1.04 -7.13 13.26
N LYS A 87 0.76 -7.81 12.14
CA LYS A 87 0.70 -9.28 12.05
C LYS A 87 1.46 -9.75 10.80
N PRO A 88 2.79 -9.98 10.90
CA PRO A 88 3.67 -10.29 9.75
C PRO A 88 3.25 -11.51 8.93
N GLU A 89 2.50 -12.45 9.50
CA GLU A 89 1.96 -13.63 8.80
C GLU A 89 1.06 -13.23 7.62
N ARG A 90 0.44 -12.05 7.68
CA ARG A 90 -0.39 -11.49 6.59
C ARG A 90 0.40 -11.13 5.33
N VAL A 91 1.73 -11.13 5.38
CA VAL A 91 2.58 -11.00 4.19
C VAL A 91 2.34 -12.12 3.18
N SER A 92 1.86 -13.28 3.61
CA SER A 92 1.42 -14.35 2.70
C SER A 92 0.31 -13.88 1.74
N ALA A 93 -0.65 -13.07 2.21
CA ALA A 93 -1.68 -12.47 1.37
C ALA A 93 -1.08 -11.47 0.37
N VAL A 94 -0.09 -10.67 0.78
CA VAL A 94 0.63 -9.74 -0.12
C VAL A 94 1.23 -10.46 -1.32
N PHE A 95 1.84 -11.62 -1.13
CA PHE A 95 2.39 -12.42 -2.24
C PHE A 95 1.31 -13.05 -3.12
N ARG A 96 0.11 -13.35 -2.59
CA ARG A 96 -1.03 -13.77 -3.43
C ARG A 96 -1.52 -12.61 -4.29
N TRP A 97 -1.63 -11.40 -3.73
CA TRP A 97 -2.07 -10.21 -4.48
C TRP A 97 -1.11 -9.84 -5.60
N ALA A 98 0.19 -10.02 -5.40
CA ALA A 98 1.20 -9.76 -6.42
C ALA A 98 1.04 -10.62 -7.70
N LYS A 99 0.33 -11.75 -7.60
CA LYS A 99 0.05 -12.66 -8.72
C LYS A 99 -1.36 -12.48 -9.32
N SER A 100 -2.14 -11.54 -8.82
CA SER A 100 -3.52 -11.33 -9.25
C SER A 100 -3.58 -10.73 -10.66
N PRO A 101 -4.57 -11.11 -11.48
CA PRO A 101 -4.88 -10.40 -12.73
C PRO A 101 -5.34 -8.96 -12.47
N ASN A 102 -5.94 -8.69 -11.31
CA ASN A 102 -6.40 -7.35 -10.93
C ASN A 102 -5.21 -6.44 -10.59
N ARG A 103 -5.01 -5.36 -11.36
CA ARG A 103 -3.94 -4.37 -11.16
C ARG A 103 -3.94 -3.75 -9.76
N TRP A 104 -5.12 -3.54 -9.19
CA TRP A 104 -5.25 -2.93 -7.86
C TRP A 104 -4.77 -3.87 -6.76
N ARG A 105 -4.98 -5.17 -6.89
CA ARG A 105 -4.40 -6.16 -5.98
C ARG A 105 -2.87 -6.19 -6.10
N ARG A 106 -2.31 -6.13 -7.32
CA ARG A 106 -0.85 -6.08 -7.51
C ARG A 106 -0.24 -4.78 -6.94
N ARG A 107 -0.91 -3.64 -7.14
CA ARG A 107 -0.51 -2.39 -6.47
C ARG A 107 -0.62 -2.49 -4.95
N ALA A 108 -1.69 -3.08 -4.42
CA ALA A 108 -1.89 -3.28 -2.99
C ALA A 108 -0.76 -4.11 -2.36
N ALA A 109 -0.22 -5.09 -3.07
CA ALA A 109 0.94 -5.84 -2.61
C ALA A 109 2.14 -4.94 -2.29
N CYS A 110 2.38 -3.91 -3.10
CA CYS A 110 3.43 -2.93 -2.83
C CYS A 110 3.09 -2.01 -1.64
N VAL A 111 1.90 -1.41 -1.66
CA VAL A 111 1.52 -0.37 -0.70
C VAL A 111 1.34 -0.95 0.72
N ALA A 112 0.88 -2.19 0.85
CA ALA A 112 0.66 -2.86 2.13
C ALA A 112 1.94 -3.03 2.98
N LEU A 113 3.13 -3.05 2.37
CA LEU A 113 4.39 -3.18 3.09
C LEU A 113 4.97 -1.83 3.56
N ILE A 114 4.44 -0.70 3.09
CA ILE A 114 5.00 0.64 3.36
C ILE A 114 5.04 0.97 4.86
N GLN A 115 4.02 0.63 5.62
CA GLN A 115 4.01 0.92 7.07
C GLN A 115 5.14 0.21 7.82
N GLY A 116 5.54 -0.98 7.39
CA GLY A 116 6.64 -1.73 7.99
C GLY A 116 8.02 -1.10 7.73
N THR A 117 8.18 -0.30 6.66
CA THR A 117 9.48 0.29 6.29
C THR A 117 10.03 1.24 7.36
N ARG A 118 9.16 1.98 8.07
CA ARG A 118 9.54 2.89 9.17
C ARG A 118 10.27 2.16 10.31
N ARG A 119 9.93 0.87 10.51
CA ARG A 119 10.56 -0.02 11.50
C ARG A 119 11.63 -0.91 10.87
N ARG A 120 12.03 -0.66 9.62
CA ARG A 120 12.97 -1.46 8.82
C ARG A 120 12.55 -2.94 8.70
N MET A 121 11.24 -3.21 8.78
CA MET A 121 10.65 -4.52 8.60
C MET A 121 10.59 -4.91 7.13
N PHE A 122 10.46 -6.19 6.86
CA PHE A 122 10.13 -6.77 5.56
C PHE A 122 11.16 -6.57 4.44
N PHE A 123 12.40 -6.16 4.71
CA PHE A 123 13.35 -5.94 3.62
C PHE A 123 13.55 -7.17 2.71
N PRO A 124 13.70 -8.40 3.22
CA PRO A 124 13.76 -9.61 2.37
C PRO A 124 12.48 -9.80 1.54
N GLN A 125 11.32 -9.58 2.15
CA GLN A 125 10.01 -9.71 1.50
C GLN A 125 9.81 -8.61 0.43
N ILE A 126 10.19 -7.37 0.74
CA ILE A 126 10.16 -6.24 -0.20
C ILE A 126 11.03 -6.56 -1.42
N LYS A 127 12.25 -7.06 -1.21
CA LYS A 127 13.15 -7.45 -2.29
C LYS A 127 12.52 -8.55 -3.18
N ARG A 128 12.02 -9.62 -2.56
CA ARG A 128 11.36 -10.73 -3.28
C ARG A 128 10.13 -10.27 -4.06
N LEU A 129 9.28 -9.43 -3.43
CA LEU A 129 8.11 -8.84 -4.07
C LEU A 129 8.52 -7.96 -5.26
N SER A 130 9.53 -7.10 -5.06
CA SER A 130 10.04 -6.23 -6.12
C SER A 130 10.54 -7.05 -7.31
N ASP A 131 11.35 -8.09 -7.06
CA ASP A 131 11.87 -8.97 -8.12
C ASP A 131 10.74 -9.63 -8.92
N SER A 132 9.58 -9.94 -8.28
CA SER A 132 8.42 -10.54 -8.96
C SER A 132 7.58 -9.55 -9.77
N LEU A 133 7.67 -8.24 -9.47
CA LEU A 133 6.87 -7.19 -10.11
C LEU A 133 7.68 -6.28 -11.05
N LEU A 134 9.00 -6.53 -11.22
CA LEU A 134 9.83 -5.71 -12.11
C LEU A 134 9.40 -5.74 -13.57
N ALA A 135 8.77 -6.84 -14.01
CA ALA A 135 8.28 -7.01 -15.38
C ALA A 135 6.80 -6.59 -15.53
N ASP A 136 6.18 -6.04 -14.49
CA ASP A 136 4.79 -5.58 -14.58
C ASP A 136 4.70 -4.32 -15.46
N GLU A 137 3.88 -4.38 -16.49
CA GLU A 137 3.74 -3.29 -17.48
C GLU A 137 2.72 -2.23 -17.04
N ASP A 138 1.92 -2.52 -16.01
CA ASP A 138 0.91 -1.59 -15.51
C ASP A 138 1.55 -0.42 -14.77
N ASP A 139 1.26 0.81 -15.21
CA ASP A 139 1.85 2.03 -14.66
C ASP A 139 1.47 2.27 -13.18
N MET A 140 0.26 1.86 -12.75
CA MET A 140 -0.17 1.98 -11.36
C MET A 140 0.57 0.99 -10.46
N VAL A 141 0.88 -0.20 -10.96
CA VAL A 141 1.71 -1.17 -10.24
C VAL A 141 3.15 -0.67 -10.15
N GLN A 142 3.72 -0.18 -11.27
CA GLN A 142 5.07 0.40 -11.29
C GLN A 142 5.21 1.61 -10.34
N LYS A 143 4.21 2.51 -10.30
CA LYS A 143 4.16 3.62 -9.34
C LYS A 143 4.09 3.12 -7.89
N GLY A 144 3.29 2.07 -7.63
CA GLY A 144 3.20 1.43 -6.32
C GLY A 144 4.53 0.81 -5.87
N LEU A 145 5.20 0.10 -6.77
CA LEU A 145 6.51 -0.49 -6.53
C LEU A 145 7.59 0.59 -6.29
N GLY A 146 7.59 1.63 -7.09
CA GLY A 146 8.47 2.79 -6.91
C GLY A 146 8.26 3.46 -5.56
N TRP A 147 7.01 3.64 -5.14
CA TRP A 147 6.66 4.20 -3.83
C TRP A 147 7.16 3.30 -2.68
N LEU A 148 6.94 2.00 -2.73
CA LEU A 148 7.46 1.06 -1.74
C LEU A 148 8.98 1.17 -1.61
N LEU A 149 9.71 1.15 -2.73
CA LEU A 149 11.16 1.25 -2.75
C LEU A 149 11.66 2.62 -2.26
N ARG A 150 10.94 3.70 -2.56
CA ARG A 150 11.22 5.04 -2.04
C ARG A 150 11.11 5.09 -0.51
N GLU A 151 10.01 4.59 0.05
CA GLU A 151 9.82 4.56 1.50
C GLU A 151 10.83 3.61 2.18
N THR A 152 11.19 2.51 1.52
CA THR A 152 12.25 1.62 2.02
C THR A 152 13.60 2.34 2.04
N ALA A 153 13.95 3.05 0.96
CA ALA A 153 15.20 3.81 0.88
C ALA A 153 15.29 4.93 1.91
N LYS A 154 14.18 5.58 2.22
CA LYS A 154 14.08 6.65 3.21
C LYS A 154 14.51 6.19 4.62
N TYR A 155 14.16 4.97 5.01
CA TYR A 155 14.46 4.44 6.34
C TYR A 155 15.64 3.47 6.37
N ASP A 156 16.05 2.94 5.20
CA ASP A 156 17.13 1.97 5.06
C ASP A 156 17.87 2.10 3.71
N ALA A 157 18.43 3.28 3.47
CA ALA A 157 19.20 3.54 2.25
C ALA A 157 20.39 2.59 2.11
N LYS A 158 21.01 2.18 3.25
CA LYS A 158 22.21 1.31 3.27
C LYS A 158 21.95 -0.02 2.57
N ARG A 159 20.78 -0.64 2.75
CA ARG A 159 20.40 -1.89 2.07
C ARG A 159 19.70 -1.64 0.73
N THR A 160 18.95 -0.54 0.62
CA THR A 160 18.12 -0.29 -0.56
C THR A 160 18.94 0.19 -1.77
N VAL A 161 19.94 1.08 -1.58
CA VAL A 161 20.75 1.58 -2.71
C VAL A 161 21.51 0.46 -3.43
N PRO A 162 22.20 -0.47 -2.76
CA PRO A 162 22.80 -1.62 -3.43
C PRO A 162 21.78 -2.47 -4.19
N TYR A 163 20.58 -2.65 -3.64
CA TYR A 163 19.52 -3.38 -4.34
C TYR A 163 19.05 -2.64 -5.60
N LEU A 164 18.82 -1.32 -5.53
CA LEU A 164 18.48 -0.52 -6.71
C LEU A 164 19.57 -0.59 -7.79
N MET A 165 20.83 -0.55 -7.40
CA MET A 165 21.96 -0.73 -8.32
C MET A 165 21.92 -2.11 -9.01
N LYS A 166 21.55 -3.17 -8.28
CA LYS A 166 21.43 -4.52 -8.83
C LYS A 166 20.31 -4.64 -9.88
N ILE A 167 19.17 -3.99 -9.63
CA ILE A 167 17.99 -4.12 -10.50
C ILE A 167 17.92 -3.08 -11.62
N ARG A 168 18.78 -2.05 -11.62
CA ARG A 168 18.64 -0.88 -12.52
C ARG A 168 18.62 -1.21 -14.00
N GLY A 169 19.24 -2.33 -14.41
CA GLY A 169 19.25 -2.79 -15.80
C GLY A 169 17.96 -3.50 -16.23
N ARG A 170 17.09 -3.88 -15.27
CA ARG A 170 15.86 -4.63 -15.54
C ARG A 170 14.60 -3.87 -15.14
N ALA A 171 14.74 -2.94 -14.18
CA ALA A 171 13.61 -2.22 -13.64
C ALA A 171 13.12 -1.14 -14.59
N PRO A 172 11.79 -0.97 -14.74
CA PRO A 172 11.22 0.15 -15.48
C PRO A 172 11.75 1.49 -14.99
N ARG A 173 11.99 2.40 -15.90
CA ARG A 173 12.52 3.73 -15.58
C ARG A 173 11.62 4.49 -14.59
N LEU A 174 10.30 4.30 -14.69
CA LEU A 174 9.33 4.88 -13.76
C LEU A 174 9.59 4.41 -12.32
N VAL A 175 9.77 3.10 -12.09
CA VAL A 175 10.08 2.53 -10.78
C VAL A 175 11.36 3.13 -10.20
N LEU A 176 12.44 3.19 -10.98
CA LEU A 176 13.73 3.72 -10.51
C LEU A 176 13.66 5.22 -10.18
N ARG A 177 12.99 6.02 -11.02
CA ARG A 177 12.83 7.46 -10.78
C ARG A 177 12.08 7.71 -9.47
N THR A 178 10.95 7.03 -9.27
CA THR A 178 10.15 7.16 -8.04
C THR A 178 10.93 6.65 -6.81
N ALA A 179 11.60 5.52 -6.91
CA ALA A 179 12.40 4.97 -5.80
C ALA A 179 13.54 5.91 -5.35
N CYS A 180 14.08 6.71 -6.27
CA CYS A 180 15.20 7.60 -6.00
C CYS A 180 14.81 9.02 -5.55
N GLU A 181 13.52 9.37 -5.45
CA GLU A 181 13.07 10.74 -5.15
C GLU A 181 13.65 11.31 -3.85
N THR A 182 13.81 10.47 -2.83
CA THR A 182 14.28 10.87 -1.49
C THR A 182 15.77 10.55 -1.24
N LEU A 183 16.47 10.00 -2.22
CA LEU A 183 17.89 9.68 -2.09
C LEU A 183 18.77 10.92 -2.23
N PRO A 184 19.93 10.97 -1.54
CA PRO A 184 20.95 11.98 -1.79
C PRO A 184 21.37 12.00 -3.27
N THR A 185 21.70 13.20 -3.77
CA THR A 185 22.02 13.44 -5.18
C THR A 185 23.03 12.47 -5.76
N GLY A 186 24.10 12.16 -5.04
CA GLY A 186 25.13 11.21 -5.49
C GLY A 186 24.61 9.78 -5.68
N ALA A 187 23.79 9.28 -4.75
CA ALA A 187 23.19 7.95 -4.85
C ALA A 187 22.17 7.91 -5.99
N ARG A 188 21.31 8.95 -6.09
CA ARG A 188 20.34 9.09 -7.17
C ARG A 188 21.01 9.10 -8.55
N LYS A 189 22.08 9.88 -8.73
CA LYS A 189 22.84 9.93 -10.00
C LYS A 189 23.37 8.54 -10.38
N ARG A 190 23.97 7.80 -9.42
CA ARG A 190 24.50 6.45 -9.68
C ARG A 190 23.42 5.47 -10.12
N VAL A 191 22.26 5.43 -9.41
CA VAL A 191 21.16 4.50 -9.74
C VAL A 191 20.56 4.82 -11.11
N LEU A 192 20.42 6.12 -11.43
CA LEU A 192 19.76 6.58 -12.66
C LEU A 192 20.72 6.74 -13.85
N ALA A 193 22.03 6.56 -13.66
CA ALA A 193 23.01 6.64 -14.76
C ALA A 193 22.68 5.59 -15.85
N PRO A 194 22.98 5.89 -17.12
CA PRO A 194 22.97 4.89 -18.18
C PRO A 194 23.83 3.67 -17.81
N LEU A 195 23.45 2.51 -18.30
CA LEU A 195 24.34 1.34 -18.23
C LEU A 195 25.48 1.59 -19.21
N SER A 196 26.71 1.44 -18.76
CA SER A 196 27.85 1.39 -19.69
C SER A 196 27.65 0.17 -20.59
N SER A 197 27.61 0.39 -21.87
CA SER A 197 27.69 -0.64 -22.91
C SER A 197 28.98 -1.42 -22.77
#